data_b9d508c436591d7b99c0bf13ace68b4f
#
_entry.id   b9d508c436591d7b99c0bf13ace68b4f
#
_cell.length_a   1.000
_cell.length_b   1.000
_cell.length_c   1.000
_cell.angle_alpha   90.00
_cell.angle_beta   90.00
_cell.angle_gamma   90.00
#
_symmetry.space_group_name_H-M   'P 1'
#
loop_
_entity.id
_entity.type
_entity.pdbx_description
1 polymer ?
#
loop_
_entity_poly.entity_id
_entity_poly.type
_entity_poly.pdbx_seq_one_letter_code
_entity_poly.pdbx_strand_id
1 'polypeptide(L)'
;MSKTRFEMNPSESAQNHSVALIRVDRMYESLRYNDYSAQNGLGEIVDNSVEAGAAHIAVMVTVEKVRKPEKKKATDQITEIAVIDDGCGMDEITLHRCLALGESIREYGSGKRSIGRFGVGMTLGSISLARRIEVYSRTRSDEAFRYTFIDLDDIQQGDLICIPVPVVQDPPREYAELLNKSSGTIVILKKCDRIDGTMDFSNYLGQTYRKFIERGLEIKLNGERVYLHDPLYMAGPTIFDVQRLADEGAIEPKAISLGEFRIPREIPGTGGKTADVTIRMSLLPEQWRPTMGAGGSADAKKRKIDRNEGVSILRADREVFYGHVPYITGKKGEAKSDDKDRWWGCEISFPPELDNDFQVRYIKRGAEPTADLRDQIRAAISEVVQTARKMVQETWNVNKSEESKKAGNFGEAEEAMAKAGSILPQSKKGKELTAAEDEKKVDALAAAALGSEKNDIQKKEQKKAEIRKKHYSIEPVNYPKMVLFDTVHLLNNTIIKLNVNHPFYKNVLQPLCGDLSEPEVNQERQNIKNAILLLLFAYAKAESMFENHEAVFDNLRSQWGSALATALSEYDREVHS
;
A
#
# COMPACT_ATOMS: atom_id res chain seq x y z
N MET A 1 50.98 25.79 -9.24
CA MET A 1 51.92 25.81 -8.09
C MET A 1 51.86 27.17 -7.47
N SER A 2 51.28 27.32 -6.31
CA SER A 2 51.61 28.29 -5.28
C SER A 2 50.76 27.94 -4.06
N LYS A 3 51.36 27.31 -3.08
CA LYS A 3 50.80 27.04 -1.75
C LYS A 3 50.93 28.33 -0.95
N THR A 4 49.88 29.08 -0.72
CA THR A 4 49.86 30.16 0.26
C THR A 4 49.56 29.54 1.63
N ARG A 5 50.62 29.29 2.37
CA ARG A 5 50.59 29.01 3.82
C ARG A 5 50.12 30.30 4.50
N PHE A 6 48.99 30.28 5.20
CA PHE A 6 48.66 31.31 6.16
C PHE A 6 49.58 31.12 7.39
N GLU A 7 50.66 31.90 7.47
CA GLU A 7 51.42 32.08 8.71
C GLU A 7 50.63 33.04 9.58
N MET A 8 50.07 32.54 10.68
CA MET A 8 49.54 33.37 11.77
C MET A 8 50.72 33.99 12.53
N ASN A 9 50.74 35.32 12.60
CA ASN A 9 51.66 36.10 13.39
C ASN A 9 51.41 35.84 14.91
N PRO A 10 52.43 35.44 15.71
CA PRO A 10 52.24 35.08 17.15
C PRO A 10 52.20 36.26 18.10
N SER A 11 51.98 37.48 17.67
CA SER A 11 52.10 38.67 18.52
C SER A 11 50.86 39.57 18.59
N GLU A 12 49.67 39.02 18.41
CA GLU A 12 48.46 39.70 18.89
C GLU A 12 48.06 39.10 20.23
N SER A 13 48.36 39.91 21.27
CA SER A 13 47.98 39.70 22.66
C SER A 13 46.56 39.14 22.78
N ALA A 14 46.39 38.07 23.55
CA ALA A 14 45.12 37.50 23.96
C ALA A 14 44.24 38.56 24.67
N GLN A 15 43.63 39.45 23.90
CA GLN A 15 42.46 40.16 24.36
C GLN A 15 41.33 39.09 24.43
N ASN A 16 40.68 39.04 25.60
CA ASN A 16 39.53 38.20 25.89
C ASN A 16 38.38 38.47 24.90
N HIS A 17 38.50 38.00 23.68
CA HIS A 17 37.39 37.98 22.73
C HIS A 17 36.59 36.72 23.03
N SER A 18 35.42 36.88 23.66
CA SER A 18 34.45 35.83 23.79
C SER A 18 34.08 35.35 22.37
N VAL A 19 34.31 34.07 22.10
CA VAL A 19 33.93 33.44 20.83
C VAL A 19 32.46 33.10 20.96
N ALA A 20 31.64 33.54 19.99
CA ALA A 20 30.23 33.19 19.95
C ALA A 20 30.07 31.66 19.87
N LEU A 21 29.23 31.09 20.73
CA LEU A 21 28.91 29.65 20.70
C LEU A 21 28.33 29.21 19.34
N ILE A 22 27.63 30.11 18.66
CA ILE A 22 26.94 29.82 17.38
C ILE A 22 27.24 30.95 16.42
N ARG A 23 27.71 30.55 15.23
CA ARG A 23 27.74 31.44 14.07
C ARG A 23 26.46 31.22 13.27
N VAL A 24 25.55 32.20 13.31
CA VAL A 24 24.19 32.10 12.78
C VAL A 24 24.22 31.81 11.27
N ASP A 25 25.08 32.52 10.52
CA ASP A 25 25.26 32.35 9.07
C ASP A 25 25.59 30.88 8.69
N ARG A 26 26.56 30.32 9.38
CA ARG A 26 27.01 28.93 9.11
C ARG A 26 26.07 27.89 9.65
N MET A 27 25.40 28.17 10.76
CA MET A 27 24.45 27.26 11.36
C MET A 27 23.22 27.06 10.46
N TYR A 28 22.60 28.15 9.99
CA TYR A 28 21.45 28.05 9.10
C TYR A 28 21.78 27.34 7.80
N GLU A 29 22.95 27.63 7.19
CA GLU A 29 23.39 26.92 5.97
C GLU A 29 23.62 25.43 6.24
N SER A 30 24.22 25.06 7.39
CA SER A 30 24.40 23.66 7.78
C SER A 30 23.06 22.97 8.05
N LEU A 31 22.14 23.60 8.75
CA LEU A 31 20.82 23.07 9.07
C LEU A 31 19.94 22.90 7.81
N ARG A 32 20.20 23.68 6.75
CA ARG A 32 19.54 23.54 5.48
C ARG A 32 19.83 22.19 4.79
N TYR A 33 21.02 21.63 5.00
CA TYR A 33 21.44 20.32 4.48
C TYR A 33 21.02 19.17 5.40
N ASN A 34 19.87 19.32 6.06
CA ASN A 34 19.23 18.24 6.80
C ASN A 34 18.61 17.21 5.86
N ASP A 35 18.11 16.11 6.41
CA ASP A 35 17.47 15.03 5.68
C ASP A 35 15.99 15.27 5.33
N TYR A 36 15.45 16.49 5.40
CA TYR A 36 14.06 16.73 5.00
C TYR A 36 13.86 16.49 3.50
N SER A 37 12.87 15.67 3.16
CA SER A 37 12.33 15.65 1.80
C SER A 37 11.42 16.87 1.61
N ALA A 38 11.16 17.25 0.35
CA ALA A 38 10.25 18.35 0.06
C ALA A 38 8.85 18.13 0.69
N GLN A 39 8.36 16.90 0.67
CA GLN A 39 7.09 16.53 1.27
C GLN A 39 7.10 16.73 2.80
N ASN A 40 8.16 16.29 3.47
CA ASN A 40 8.25 16.43 4.92
C ASN A 40 8.41 17.89 5.35
N GLY A 41 9.19 18.69 4.59
CA GLY A 41 9.31 20.13 4.86
C GLY A 41 7.98 20.86 4.73
N LEU A 42 7.20 20.57 3.68
CA LEU A 42 5.83 21.08 3.54
C LEU A 42 4.94 20.59 4.69
N GLY A 43 5.09 19.31 5.08
CA GLY A 43 4.31 18.71 6.15
C GLY A 43 4.46 19.43 7.49
N GLU A 44 5.65 19.96 7.82
CA GLU A 44 5.84 20.72 9.08
C GLU A 44 5.00 22.00 9.12
N ILE A 45 4.76 22.64 7.95
CA ILE A 45 3.92 23.82 7.87
C ILE A 45 2.44 23.43 7.99
N VAL A 46 2.02 22.39 7.27
CA VAL A 46 0.64 21.89 7.32
C VAL A 46 0.30 21.34 8.71
N ASP A 47 1.25 20.70 9.40
CA ASP A 47 1.07 20.25 10.80
C ASP A 47 0.70 21.43 11.70
N ASN A 48 1.36 22.61 11.54
CA ASN A 48 1.03 23.81 12.31
C ASN A 48 -0.37 24.34 12.00
N SER A 49 -0.78 24.29 10.73
CA SER A 49 -2.13 24.68 10.31
C SER A 49 -3.21 23.77 10.94
N VAL A 50 -2.97 22.44 10.96
CA VAL A 50 -3.86 21.48 11.64
C VAL A 50 -3.92 21.75 13.14
N GLU A 51 -2.79 22.03 13.77
CA GLU A 51 -2.73 22.36 15.20
C GLU A 51 -3.37 23.69 15.55
N ALA A 52 -3.37 24.66 14.61
CA ALA A 52 -4.10 25.92 14.74
C ALA A 52 -5.62 25.73 14.60
N GLY A 53 -6.09 24.50 14.36
CA GLY A 53 -7.50 24.18 14.24
C GLY A 53 -8.11 24.66 12.91
N ALA A 54 -7.32 24.74 11.86
CA ALA A 54 -7.80 25.10 10.53
C ALA A 54 -8.86 24.11 10.03
N ALA A 55 -9.93 24.62 9.44
CA ALA A 55 -10.93 23.84 8.70
C ALA A 55 -10.56 23.74 7.21
N HIS A 56 -9.86 24.76 6.68
CA HIS A 56 -9.43 24.84 5.29
C HIS A 56 -7.95 25.18 5.21
N ILE A 57 -7.22 24.43 4.40
CA ILE A 57 -5.81 24.67 4.10
C ILE A 57 -5.65 24.72 2.58
N ALA A 58 -5.14 25.85 2.06
CA ALA A 58 -4.77 25.96 0.66
C ALA A 58 -3.24 25.90 0.52
N VAL A 59 -2.74 25.02 -0.35
CA VAL A 59 -1.34 24.94 -0.74
C VAL A 59 -1.22 25.38 -2.18
N MET A 60 -0.48 26.46 -2.40
CA MET A 60 -0.21 27.03 -3.74
C MET A 60 1.25 26.76 -4.09
N VAL A 61 1.49 26.20 -5.27
CA VAL A 61 2.82 25.83 -5.75
C VAL A 61 3.06 26.47 -7.10
N THR A 62 4.07 27.35 -7.17
CA THR A 62 4.48 28.01 -8.41
C THR A 62 5.64 27.26 -9.04
N VAL A 63 5.47 26.87 -10.30
CA VAL A 63 6.48 26.14 -11.09
C VAL A 63 6.97 27.04 -12.22
N GLU A 64 8.28 27.18 -12.34
CA GLU A 64 8.91 27.95 -13.40
C GLU A 64 9.96 27.11 -14.15
N LYS A 65 10.22 27.49 -15.40
CA LYS A 65 11.30 26.89 -16.20
C LYS A 65 12.63 27.57 -15.87
N VAL A 66 13.47 26.89 -15.11
CA VAL A 66 14.78 27.40 -14.68
C VAL A 66 15.89 26.70 -15.47
N ARG A 67 16.80 27.51 -16.02
CA ARG A 67 18.00 26.99 -16.70
C ARG A 67 19.17 26.93 -15.71
N LYS A 68 19.51 25.71 -15.28
CA LYS A 68 20.72 25.51 -14.45
C LYS A 68 21.98 25.62 -15.32
N PRO A 69 23.07 26.23 -14.80
CA PRO A 69 24.32 26.40 -15.58
C PRO A 69 24.86 25.12 -16.20
N GLU A 70 24.63 24.00 -15.54
CA GLU A 70 25.15 22.68 -15.94
C GLU A 70 24.22 21.91 -16.91
N LYS A 71 22.99 22.40 -17.16
CA LYS A 71 22.01 21.72 -18.01
C LYS A 71 21.76 22.48 -19.32
N LYS A 72 21.79 21.73 -20.43
CA LYS A 72 21.52 22.29 -21.78
C LYS A 72 20.08 22.76 -21.97
N LYS A 73 19.11 22.21 -21.23
CA LYS A 73 17.69 22.56 -21.31
C LYS A 73 17.19 23.08 -19.96
N ALA A 74 16.26 24.04 -20.00
CA ALA A 74 15.50 24.45 -18.83
C ALA A 74 14.69 23.28 -18.29
N THR A 75 14.61 23.17 -16.96
CA THR A 75 13.82 22.16 -16.26
C THR A 75 12.77 22.86 -15.40
N ASP A 76 11.61 22.25 -15.26
CA ASP A 76 10.59 22.74 -14.36
C ASP A 76 11.12 22.65 -12.92
N GLN A 77 10.99 23.73 -12.17
CA GLN A 77 11.42 23.86 -10.79
C GLN A 77 10.35 24.59 -10.00
N ILE A 78 10.05 24.13 -8.81
CA ILE A 78 9.19 24.85 -7.87
C ILE A 78 10.02 26.03 -7.35
N THR A 79 9.52 27.25 -7.53
CA THR A 79 10.19 28.50 -7.13
C THR A 79 9.53 29.12 -5.90
N GLU A 80 8.24 28.89 -5.69
CA GLU A 80 7.49 29.37 -4.53
C GLU A 80 6.47 28.33 -4.06
N ILE A 81 6.27 28.26 -2.74
CA ILE A 81 5.18 27.51 -2.11
C ILE A 81 4.52 28.42 -1.09
N ALA A 82 3.20 28.57 -1.15
CA ALA A 82 2.42 29.24 -0.13
C ALA A 82 1.45 28.27 0.54
N VAL A 83 1.40 28.30 1.87
CA VAL A 83 0.42 27.56 2.69
C VAL A 83 -0.43 28.57 3.41
N ILE A 84 -1.74 28.49 3.19
CA ILE A 84 -2.75 29.42 3.70
C ILE A 84 -3.73 28.61 4.53
N ASP A 85 -3.94 28.99 5.80
CA ASP A 85 -4.87 28.32 6.69
C ASP A 85 -5.81 29.30 7.39
N ASP A 86 -7.02 28.88 7.66
CA ASP A 86 -8.06 29.60 8.38
C ASP A 86 -8.08 29.29 9.89
N GLY A 87 -6.94 28.89 10.45
CA GLY A 87 -6.81 28.58 11.87
C GLY A 87 -6.92 29.81 12.79
N CYS A 88 -6.58 29.64 14.05
CA CYS A 88 -6.67 30.71 15.06
C CYS A 88 -5.73 31.90 14.82
N GLY A 89 -4.76 31.78 13.90
CA GLY A 89 -3.73 32.78 13.68
C GLY A 89 -2.75 32.91 14.84
N MET A 90 -1.85 33.91 14.74
CA MET A 90 -0.83 34.23 15.73
C MET A 90 -0.93 35.67 16.15
N ASP A 91 -0.83 35.92 17.46
CA ASP A 91 -0.62 37.26 18.01
C ASP A 91 0.82 37.76 17.70
N GLU A 92 1.10 39.01 18.00
CA GLU A 92 2.39 39.62 17.68
C GLU A 92 3.57 38.91 18.33
N ILE A 93 3.43 38.46 19.59
CA ILE A 93 4.49 37.78 20.33
C ILE A 93 4.74 36.39 19.74
N THR A 94 3.69 35.65 19.45
CA THR A 94 3.74 34.31 18.83
C THR A 94 4.34 34.40 17.44
N LEU A 95 3.90 35.36 16.64
CA LEU A 95 4.41 35.58 15.28
C LEU A 95 5.90 35.95 15.28
N HIS A 96 6.36 36.82 16.20
CA HIS A 96 7.76 37.20 16.30
C HIS A 96 8.68 36.01 16.60
N ARG A 97 8.16 35.01 17.31
CA ARG A 97 8.91 33.82 17.76
C ARG A 97 8.74 32.60 16.85
N CYS A 98 7.77 32.61 15.94
CA CYS A 98 7.40 31.40 15.17
C CYS A 98 8.52 30.86 14.28
N LEU A 99 9.48 31.72 13.88
CA LEU A 99 10.66 31.35 13.08
C LEU A 99 11.93 31.12 13.91
N ALA A 100 11.89 31.33 15.22
CA ALA A 100 13.03 31.11 16.09
C ALA A 100 13.30 29.61 16.29
N LEU A 101 14.58 29.22 16.20
CA LEU A 101 14.97 27.82 16.42
C LEU A 101 15.00 27.48 17.91
N GLY A 102 14.31 26.41 18.28
CA GLY A 102 14.31 25.90 19.65
C GLY A 102 13.36 26.64 20.60
N GLU A 103 12.58 27.57 20.10
CA GLU A 103 11.56 28.26 20.88
C GLU A 103 10.22 27.55 20.71
N SER A 104 9.79 26.85 21.76
CA SER A 104 8.46 26.25 21.83
C SER A 104 7.61 27.13 22.74
N ILE A 105 6.59 27.75 22.18
CA ILE A 105 5.60 28.54 22.93
C ILE A 105 4.67 27.60 23.75
N ARG A 106 4.85 26.30 23.57
CA ARG A 106 4.01 25.26 24.18
C ARG A 106 4.63 24.76 25.47
N GLU A 107 3.87 24.79 26.56
CA GLU A 107 4.27 24.15 27.80
C GLU A 107 4.34 22.64 27.61
N TYR A 108 5.51 22.07 27.90
CA TYR A 108 5.70 20.63 27.99
C TYR A 108 4.76 20.09 29.09
N GLY A 109 3.79 19.26 28.69
CA GLY A 109 2.92 18.60 29.66
C GLY A 109 1.46 19.08 29.70
N SER A 110 1.02 19.97 28.84
CA SER A 110 -0.37 20.48 28.82
C SER A 110 -1.47 19.46 28.48
N GLY A 111 -1.13 18.17 28.31
CA GLY A 111 -2.12 17.09 28.06
C GLY A 111 -2.87 17.16 26.74
N LYS A 112 -2.62 18.16 25.91
CA LYS A 112 -3.22 18.26 24.59
C LYS A 112 -2.44 17.40 23.59
N ARG A 113 -3.15 16.62 22.77
CA ARG A 113 -2.60 15.84 21.67
C ARG A 113 -1.94 16.78 20.66
N SER A 114 -0.63 17.00 20.79
CA SER A 114 0.15 17.85 19.87
C SER A 114 0.85 16.99 18.83
N ILE A 115 0.76 17.40 17.55
CA ILE A 115 1.48 16.80 16.44
C ILE A 115 2.97 17.20 16.48
N GLY A 116 3.28 18.45 16.90
CA GLY A 116 4.63 18.99 17.05
C GLY A 116 5.26 18.62 18.40
N ARG A 117 6.57 18.28 18.41
CA ARG A 117 7.31 17.90 19.62
C ARG A 117 8.40 18.90 20.04
N PHE A 118 9.12 19.49 19.09
CA PHE A 118 10.42 20.12 19.36
C PHE A 118 10.50 21.63 19.11
N GLY A 119 9.45 22.28 18.58
CA GLY A 119 9.45 23.72 18.29
C GLY A 119 10.45 24.21 17.23
N VAL A 120 10.95 23.30 16.39
CA VAL A 120 11.93 23.60 15.33
C VAL A 120 11.43 23.22 13.95
N GLY A 121 10.31 22.50 13.85
CA GLY A 121 9.84 21.87 12.62
C GLY A 121 9.56 22.87 11.52
N MET A 122 8.82 23.94 11.82
CA MET A 122 8.47 24.96 10.82
C MET A 122 9.72 25.58 10.20
N THR A 123 10.66 26.04 11.00
CA THR A 123 11.87 26.72 10.49
C THR A 123 12.77 25.76 9.75
N LEU A 124 13.07 24.58 10.33
CA LEU A 124 13.93 23.59 9.68
C LEU A 124 13.30 23.01 8.40
N GLY A 125 12.01 22.73 8.42
CA GLY A 125 11.26 22.29 7.24
C GLY A 125 11.30 23.37 6.14
N SER A 126 11.01 24.60 6.49
CA SER A 126 10.98 25.71 5.54
C SER A 126 12.34 26.03 4.92
N ILE A 127 13.41 26.15 5.73
CA ILE A 127 14.76 26.44 5.20
C ILE A 127 15.32 25.29 4.36
N SER A 128 14.85 24.06 4.58
CA SER A 128 15.24 22.94 3.72
C SER A 128 14.73 23.09 2.29
N LEU A 129 13.66 23.84 2.09
CA LEU A 129 12.97 24.02 0.80
C LEU A 129 13.31 25.35 0.13
N ALA A 130 13.40 26.44 0.91
CA ALA A 130 13.48 27.80 0.42
C ALA A 130 14.56 28.61 1.14
N ARG A 131 15.02 29.67 0.48
CA ARG A 131 15.98 30.61 1.08
C ARG A 131 15.29 31.78 1.79
N ARG A 132 14.03 32.06 1.48
CA ARG A 132 13.25 33.13 2.13
C ARG A 132 11.91 32.59 2.60
N ILE A 133 11.56 32.88 3.85
CA ILE A 133 10.32 32.46 4.51
C ILE A 133 9.63 33.72 4.99
N GLU A 134 8.41 33.94 4.54
CA GLU A 134 7.56 35.07 4.93
C GLU A 134 6.35 34.53 5.67
N VAL A 135 5.98 35.15 6.78
CA VAL A 135 4.82 34.74 7.57
C VAL A 135 3.94 35.95 7.82
N TYR A 136 2.70 35.83 7.39
CA TYR A 136 1.61 36.78 7.63
C TYR A 136 0.58 36.12 8.52
N SER A 137 0.12 36.79 9.58
CA SER A 137 -0.90 36.22 10.45
C SER A 137 -1.80 37.30 11.06
N ARG A 138 -3.02 36.91 11.38
CA ARG A 138 -3.99 37.69 12.16
C ARG A 138 -4.88 36.77 12.98
N THR A 139 -5.25 37.19 14.17
CA THR A 139 -6.08 36.41 15.09
C THR A 139 -7.57 36.63 14.90
N ARG A 140 -7.93 37.73 14.23
CA ARG A 140 -9.34 38.09 13.95
C ARG A 140 -9.49 38.62 12.54
N SER A 141 -10.65 38.42 11.95
CA SER A 141 -10.96 38.84 10.59
C SER A 141 -10.99 40.35 10.37
N ASP A 142 -11.20 41.13 11.43
CA ASP A 142 -11.24 42.59 11.43
C ASP A 142 -9.87 43.23 11.72
N GLU A 143 -8.85 42.44 12.01
CA GLU A 143 -7.47 42.90 12.25
C GLU A 143 -6.67 42.96 10.97
N ALA A 144 -5.71 43.91 10.91
CA ALA A 144 -4.69 43.93 9.87
C ALA A 144 -3.72 42.77 10.03
N PHE A 145 -3.19 42.28 8.93
CA PHE A 145 -2.13 41.27 8.98
C PHE A 145 -0.84 41.86 9.58
N ARG A 146 -0.18 41.04 10.40
CA ARG A 146 1.19 41.28 10.84
C ARG A 146 2.13 40.34 10.09
N TYR A 147 3.33 40.84 9.81
CA TYR A 147 4.32 40.21 8.97
C TYR A 147 5.68 40.15 9.64
N THR A 148 6.34 39.03 9.49
CA THR A 148 7.77 38.84 9.80
C THR A 148 8.39 37.85 8.79
N PHE A 149 9.71 37.78 8.72
CA PHE A 149 10.41 36.94 7.78
C PHE A 149 11.81 36.53 8.25
N ILE A 150 12.38 35.52 7.58
CA ILE A 150 13.81 35.28 7.51
C ILE A 150 14.24 35.13 6.05
N ASP A 151 15.43 35.62 5.74
CA ASP A 151 16.07 35.46 4.42
C ASP A 151 17.52 34.97 4.65
N LEU A 152 17.85 33.80 4.13
CA LEU A 152 19.18 33.21 4.31
C LEU A 152 20.27 33.97 3.57
N ASP A 153 19.92 34.69 2.51
CA ASP A 153 20.89 35.55 1.80
C ASP A 153 21.25 36.75 2.66
N ASP A 154 20.27 37.41 3.29
CA ASP A 154 20.47 38.54 4.20
C ASP A 154 21.24 38.11 5.47
N ILE A 155 20.93 36.88 6.00
CA ILE A 155 21.68 36.31 7.14
C ILE A 155 23.14 36.04 6.75
N GLN A 156 23.40 35.53 5.55
CA GLN A 156 24.75 35.24 5.07
C GLN A 156 25.57 36.54 4.83
N GLN A 157 24.93 37.62 4.40
CA GLN A 157 25.55 38.95 4.21
C GLN A 157 25.74 39.69 5.53
N GLY A 158 25.08 39.25 6.62
CA GLY A 158 25.12 39.90 7.92
C GLY A 158 24.10 41.05 8.07
N ASP A 159 23.21 41.21 7.12
CA ASP A 159 22.16 42.24 7.12
C ASP A 159 20.97 41.84 8.03
N LEU A 160 20.78 40.53 8.24
CA LEU A 160 19.75 39.99 9.13
C LEU A 160 20.40 39.14 10.25
N ILE A 161 20.44 39.70 11.46
CA ILE A 161 21.02 39.05 12.65
C ILE A 161 19.95 38.60 13.67
N CYS A 162 18.75 39.15 13.58
CA CYS A 162 17.59 38.86 14.41
C CYS A 162 16.35 38.77 13.55
N ILE A 163 15.34 37.99 14.00
CA ILE A 163 14.03 37.97 13.36
C ILE A 163 13.40 39.38 13.51
N PRO A 164 12.94 40.02 12.41
CA PRO A 164 12.34 41.34 12.48
C PRO A 164 11.09 41.37 13.37
N VAL A 165 10.94 42.42 14.14
CA VAL A 165 9.71 42.69 14.87
C VAL A 165 8.53 42.72 13.89
N PRO A 166 7.41 42.04 14.17
CA PRO A 166 6.27 42.02 13.29
C PRO A 166 5.74 43.42 12.98
N VAL A 167 5.54 43.71 11.71
CA VAL A 167 4.97 44.97 11.22
C VAL A 167 3.62 44.74 10.58
N VAL A 168 2.78 45.77 10.54
CA VAL A 168 1.51 45.70 9.80
C VAL A 168 1.83 45.72 8.31
N GLN A 169 1.48 44.62 7.60
CA GLN A 169 1.69 44.51 6.16
C GLN A 169 0.70 43.48 5.60
N ASP A 170 0.04 43.87 4.51
CA ASP A 170 -0.86 42.98 3.80
C ASP A 170 -0.07 41.92 3.01
N PRO A 171 -0.53 40.66 3.00
CA PRO A 171 0.02 39.62 2.15
C PRO A 171 -0.34 39.86 0.67
N PRO A 172 0.29 39.15 -0.28
CA PRO A 172 -0.14 39.16 -1.68
C PRO A 172 -1.64 38.88 -1.78
N ARG A 173 -2.31 39.70 -2.61
CA ARG A 173 -3.78 39.72 -2.72
C ARG A 173 -4.35 38.35 -3.06
N GLU A 174 -3.70 37.60 -3.94
CA GLU A 174 -4.08 36.25 -4.35
C GLU A 174 -4.15 35.27 -3.18
N TYR A 175 -3.27 35.40 -2.19
CA TYR A 175 -3.27 34.56 -1.00
C TYR A 175 -4.24 35.06 0.07
N ALA A 176 -4.36 36.38 0.22
CA ALA A 176 -5.32 36.96 1.15
C ALA A 176 -6.79 36.61 0.81
N GLU A 177 -7.13 36.56 -0.47
CA GLU A 177 -8.46 36.18 -0.95
C GLU A 177 -8.83 34.72 -0.58
N LEU A 178 -7.87 33.81 -0.47
CA LEU A 178 -8.10 32.40 -0.08
C LEU A 178 -8.50 32.26 1.40
N LEU A 179 -8.15 33.20 2.27
CA LEU A 179 -8.57 33.21 3.67
C LEU A 179 -10.04 33.60 3.90
N ASN A 180 -10.75 33.98 2.86
CA ASN A 180 -12.19 34.29 2.93
C ASN A 180 -12.59 35.17 4.12
N LYS A 181 -11.76 36.15 4.47
CA LYS A 181 -11.93 37.11 5.58
C LYS A 181 -11.95 36.47 6.99
N SER A 182 -11.38 35.31 7.19
CA SER A 182 -11.23 34.68 8.51
C SER A 182 -9.96 35.14 9.24
N SER A 183 -9.77 34.72 10.51
CA SER A 183 -8.43 34.62 11.13
C SER A 183 -7.58 33.63 10.32
N GLY A 184 -6.28 33.60 10.57
CA GLY A 184 -5.43 32.56 9.97
C GLY A 184 -4.00 33.00 9.72
N THR A 185 -3.27 32.11 9.06
CA THR A 185 -1.86 32.32 8.76
C THR A 185 -1.55 32.02 7.29
N ILE A 186 -0.65 32.80 6.72
CA ILE A 186 -0.09 32.61 5.39
C ILE A 186 1.42 32.47 5.53
N VAL A 187 1.96 31.31 5.16
CA VAL A 187 3.40 31.05 5.10
C VAL A 187 3.82 30.98 3.65
N ILE A 188 4.74 31.84 3.21
CA ILE A 188 5.24 31.85 1.84
C ILE A 188 6.72 31.51 1.84
N LEU A 189 7.05 30.43 1.16
CA LEU A 189 8.41 29.98 0.89
C LEU A 189 8.86 30.50 -0.47
N LYS A 190 9.74 31.49 -0.49
CA LYS A 190 10.29 32.09 -1.71
C LYS A 190 11.72 31.65 -1.96
N LYS A 191 12.18 31.78 -3.20
CA LYS A 191 13.51 31.33 -3.62
C LYS A 191 13.68 29.82 -3.33
N CYS A 192 12.68 28.99 -3.66
CA CYS A 192 12.80 27.55 -3.61
C CYS A 192 13.81 27.08 -4.64
N ASP A 193 14.85 26.36 -4.25
CA ASP A 193 15.98 25.99 -5.11
C ASP A 193 16.29 24.50 -5.10
N ARG A 194 15.58 23.71 -4.28
CA ARG A 194 15.87 22.30 -4.04
C ARG A 194 14.70 21.35 -4.38
N ILE A 195 13.63 21.86 -4.97
CA ILE A 195 12.42 21.10 -5.26
C ILE A 195 12.24 20.99 -6.77
N ASP A 196 12.12 19.76 -7.26
CA ASP A 196 11.82 19.47 -8.67
C ASP A 196 10.36 19.83 -8.99
N GLY A 197 10.12 20.42 -10.15
CA GLY A 197 8.80 20.84 -10.61
C GLY A 197 7.82 19.70 -10.87
N THR A 198 8.32 18.46 -10.91
CA THR A 198 7.48 17.26 -11.08
C THR A 198 7.01 16.64 -9.75
N MET A 199 7.33 17.28 -8.60
CA MET A 199 6.94 16.79 -7.29
C MET A 199 5.42 16.82 -7.09
N ASP A 200 4.83 15.66 -6.82
CA ASP A 200 3.41 15.52 -6.48
C ASP A 200 3.21 15.53 -4.96
N PHE A 201 2.62 16.62 -4.47
CA PHE A 201 2.26 16.78 -3.07
C PHE A 201 0.86 16.23 -2.75
N SER A 202 -0.01 16.03 -3.74
CA SER A 202 -1.40 15.62 -3.51
C SER A 202 -1.48 14.28 -2.78
N ASN A 203 -0.72 13.28 -3.24
CA ASN A 203 -0.68 11.98 -2.60
C ASN A 203 -0.16 12.04 -1.16
N TYR A 204 0.91 12.81 -0.95
CA TYR A 204 1.50 12.96 0.38
C TYR A 204 0.50 13.59 1.36
N LEU A 205 -0.13 14.68 0.95
CA LEU A 205 -1.13 15.38 1.77
C LEU A 205 -2.34 14.49 2.04
N GLY A 206 -2.87 13.83 1.00
CA GLY A 206 -4.03 12.95 1.12
C GLY A 206 -3.77 11.73 2.01
N GLN A 207 -2.57 11.17 2.02
CA GLN A 207 -2.22 10.03 2.85
C GLN A 207 -1.85 10.45 4.28
N THR A 208 -0.97 11.45 4.42
CA THR A 208 -0.47 11.90 5.73
C THR A 208 -1.58 12.45 6.61
N TYR A 209 -2.50 13.21 6.02
CA TYR A 209 -3.59 13.89 6.73
C TYR A 209 -4.95 13.21 6.58
N ARG A 210 -5.01 11.96 6.08
CA ARG A 210 -6.26 11.24 5.79
C ARG A 210 -7.26 11.24 6.94
N LYS A 211 -6.79 11.09 8.20
CA LYS A 211 -7.66 11.07 9.39
C LYS A 211 -8.28 12.44 9.69
N PHE A 212 -7.58 13.51 9.36
CA PHE A 212 -8.09 14.88 9.49
C PHE A 212 -9.05 15.21 8.35
N ILE A 213 -8.72 14.80 7.11
CA ILE A 213 -9.60 14.96 5.94
C ILE A 213 -10.91 14.17 6.14
N GLU A 214 -10.84 12.96 6.68
CA GLU A 214 -12.00 12.14 7.01
C GLU A 214 -12.93 12.84 8.04
N ARG A 215 -12.34 13.64 8.95
CA ARG A 215 -13.08 14.41 9.96
C ARG A 215 -13.52 15.80 9.49
N GLY A 216 -13.31 16.14 8.24
CA GLY A 216 -13.81 17.37 7.64
C GLY A 216 -12.76 18.44 7.32
N LEU A 217 -11.46 18.22 7.58
CA LEU A 217 -10.40 19.10 7.09
C LEU A 217 -10.42 19.13 5.56
N GLU A 218 -10.52 20.30 4.97
CA GLU A 218 -10.40 20.48 3.52
C GLU A 218 -9.00 20.98 3.18
N ILE A 219 -8.28 20.22 2.35
CA ILE A 219 -6.99 20.63 1.80
C ILE A 219 -7.16 20.83 0.29
N LYS A 220 -6.69 21.98 -0.23
CA LYS A 220 -6.61 22.26 -1.66
C LYS A 220 -5.16 22.42 -2.09
N LEU A 221 -4.79 21.85 -3.23
CA LEU A 221 -3.50 22.04 -3.89
C LEU A 221 -3.75 22.73 -5.23
N ASN A 222 -3.24 23.96 -5.38
CA ASN A 222 -3.47 24.81 -6.56
C ASN A 222 -4.96 24.96 -6.92
N GLY A 223 -5.82 25.06 -5.90
CA GLY A 223 -7.28 25.18 -6.05
C GLY A 223 -8.02 23.85 -6.17
N GLU A 224 -7.35 22.74 -6.45
CA GLU A 224 -7.96 21.42 -6.54
C GLU A 224 -8.03 20.75 -5.19
N ARG A 225 -9.14 20.08 -4.90
CA ARG A 225 -9.34 19.36 -3.65
C ARG A 225 -8.40 18.16 -3.55
N VAL A 226 -7.72 18.02 -2.43
CA VAL A 226 -6.95 16.83 -2.07
C VAL A 226 -7.89 15.80 -1.44
N TYR A 227 -7.98 14.63 -2.05
CA TYR A 227 -8.75 13.51 -1.52
C TYR A 227 -7.86 12.64 -0.63
N LEU A 228 -8.48 12.02 0.37
CA LEU A 228 -7.76 11.10 1.24
C LEU A 228 -7.27 9.86 0.47
N HIS A 229 -6.12 9.35 0.86
CA HIS A 229 -5.60 8.05 0.46
C HIS A 229 -5.39 7.22 1.71
N ASP A 230 -6.18 6.16 1.85
CA ASP A 230 -6.14 5.28 3.01
C ASP A 230 -5.41 3.96 2.67
N PRO A 231 -4.25 3.66 3.27
CA PRO A 231 -3.55 2.39 3.08
C PRO A 231 -4.33 1.15 3.54
N LEU A 232 -5.38 1.33 4.33
CA LEU A 232 -6.34 0.26 4.65
C LEU A 232 -7.43 0.10 3.59
N TYR A 233 -7.61 1.06 2.68
CA TYR A 233 -8.67 1.09 1.65
C TYR A 233 -10.09 0.97 2.22
N MET A 234 -10.31 1.39 3.45
CA MET A 234 -11.60 1.33 4.15
C MET A 234 -12.29 2.69 4.21
N ALA A 235 -11.52 3.78 4.34
CA ALA A 235 -12.04 5.14 4.49
C ALA A 235 -12.39 5.78 3.14
N GLY A 236 -13.22 6.84 3.18
CA GLY A 236 -13.62 7.64 2.03
C GLY A 236 -14.26 8.98 2.44
N PRO A 237 -14.61 9.83 1.47
CA PRO A 237 -14.47 9.61 0.02
C PRO A 237 -13.02 9.76 -0.50
N THR A 238 -12.60 8.85 -1.35
CA THR A 238 -11.39 8.95 -2.15
C THR A 238 -11.70 9.56 -3.52
N ILE A 239 -10.70 9.89 -4.32
CA ILE A 239 -10.90 10.33 -5.70
C ILE A 239 -11.67 9.28 -6.52
N PHE A 240 -11.45 7.98 -6.25
CA PHE A 240 -12.11 6.88 -6.96
C PHE A 240 -13.59 6.76 -6.59
N ASP A 241 -13.96 7.05 -5.33
CA ASP A 241 -15.36 7.11 -4.91
C ASP A 241 -16.13 8.15 -5.74
N VAL A 242 -15.52 9.33 -5.92
CA VAL A 242 -16.14 10.44 -6.64
C VAL A 242 -16.21 10.14 -8.15
N GLN A 243 -15.11 9.64 -8.74
CA GLN A 243 -15.06 9.31 -10.17
C GLN A 243 -16.05 8.20 -10.51
N ARG A 244 -16.05 7.12 -9.76
CA ARG A 244 -16.93 5.98 -10.04
C ARG A 244 -18.41 6.31 -9.87
N LEU A 245 -18.74 7.14 -8.87
CA LEU A 245 -20.11 7.60 -8.71
C LEU A 245 -20.57 8.48 -9.88
N ALA A 246 -19.66 9.33 -10.40
CA ALA A 246 -19.96 10.21 -11.54
C ALA A 246 -20.04 9.44 -12.86
N ASP A 247 -19.14 8.49 -13.10
CA ASP A 247 -18.99 7.81 -14.38
C ASP A 247 -19.95 6.62 -14.52
N GLU A 248 -20.14 5.86 -13.46
CA GLU A 248 -20.88 4.58 -13.47
C GLU A 248 -22.14 4.60 -12.59
N GLY A 249 -22.36 5.61 -11.74
CA GLY A 249 -23.42 5.63 -10.74
C GLY A 249 -23.24 4.54 -9.68
N ALA A 250 -22.04 3.98 -9.53
CA ALA A 250 -21.73 2.85 -8.68
C ALA A 250 -20.89 3.26 -7.48
N ILE A 251 -20.97 2.46 -6.41
CA ILE A 251 -20.17 2.65 -5.20
C ILE A 251 -18.82 1.97 -5.40
N GLU A 252 -17.73 2.68 -5.07
CA GLU A 252 -16.39 2.11 -5.06
C GLU A 252 -16.27 1.04 -3.96
N PRO A 253 -15.77 -0.16 -4.28
CA PRO A 253 -15.59 -1.21 -3.31
C PRO A 253 -14.60 -0.81 -2.22
N LYS A 254 -14.87 -1.25 -0.99
CA LYS A 254 -13.99 -1.02 0.16
C LYS A 254 -13.37 -2.32 0.64
N ALA A 255 -12.19 -2.21 1.23
CA ALA A 255 -11.55 -3.32 1.91
C ALA A 255 -12.39 -3.78 3.12
N ILE A 256 -12.29 -5.05 3.44
CA ILE A 256 -12.90 -5.61 4.63
C ILE A 256 -11.93 -5.55 5.81
N SER A 257 -12.46 -5.30 7.02
CA SER A 257 -11.63 -5.34 8.23
C SER A 257 -11.23 -6.78 8.56
N LEU A 258 -9.95 -6.98 8.86
CA LEU A 258 -9.41 -8.22 9.40
C LEU A 258 -9.25 -8.19 10.93
N GLY A 259 -9.54 -7.04 11.55
CA GLY A 259 -9.52 -6.87 13.01
C GLY A 259 -8.81 -5.61 13.48
N GLU A 260 -9.04 -5.30 14.76
CA GLU A 260 -8.35 -4.27 15.54
C GLU A 260 -7.71 -4.93 16.76
N PHE A 261 -6.43 -4.65 17.00
CA PHE A 261 -5.65 -5.19 18.10
C PHE A 261 -5.10 -4.04 18.93
N ARG A 262 -5.05 -4.20 20.25
CA ARG A 262 -4.52 -3.18 21.17
C ARG A 262 -3.41 -3.78 22.00
N ILE A 263 -2.30 -3.07 22.06
CA ILE A 263 -1.15 -3.41 22.88
C ILE A 263 -1.00 -2.30 23.93
N PRO A 264 -1.36 -2.56 25.19
CA PRO A 264 -1.17 -1.58 26.26
C PRO A 264 0.32 -1.39 26.56
N ARG A 265 0.75 -0.13 26.63
CA ARG A 265 2.13 0.26 26.97
C ARG A 265 2.11 1.18 28.17
N GLU A 266 3.04 0.99 29.09
CA GLU A 266 3.19 1.85 30.25
C GLU A 266 3.77 3.21 29.84
N ILE A 267 3.17 4.29 30.34
CA ILE A 267 3.66 5.66 30.11
C ILE A 267 4.76 5.95 31.12
N PRO A 268 6.01 6.19 30.70
CA PRO A 268 7.12 6.44 31.60
C PRO A 268 6.86 7.62 32.55
N GLY A 269 7.19 7.44 33.83
CA GLY A 269 7.09 8.51 34.86
C GLY A 269 5.67 8.79 35.37
N THR A 270 4.64 8.02 34.99
CA THR A 270 3.25 8.26 35.40
C THR A 270 2.74 7.33 36.51
N GLY A 271 3.58 6.44 37.05
CA GLY A 271 3.18 5.53 38.13
C GLY A 271 2.20 4.44 37.68
N GLY A 272 2.39 3.88 36.48
CA GLY A 272 1.63 2.73 35.98
C GLY A 272 0.43 3.07 35.08
N LYS A 273 0.27 4.32 34.65
CA LYS A 273 -0.72 4.63 33.59
C LYS A 273 -0.28 4.02 32.27
N THR A 274 -1.24 3.52 31.51
CA THR A 274 -1.01 2.90 30.22
C THR A 274 -1.65 3.69 29.09
N ALA A 275 -1.09 3.56 27.89
CA ALA A 275 -1.69 4.00 26.62
C ALA A 275 -1.62 2.86 25.62
N ASP A 276 -2.56 2.83 24.68
CA ASP A 276 -2.66 1.75 23.71
C ASP A 276 -1.95 2.07 22.40
N VAL A 277 -1.17 1.10 21.91
CA VAL A 277 -0.82 1.00 20.51
C VAL A 277 -1.94 0.23 19.82
N THR A 278 -2.63 0.87 18.89
CA THR A 278 -3.74 0.26 18.15
C THR A 278 -3.29 -0.16 16.77
N ILE A 279 -3.57 -1.42 16.40
CA ILE A 279 -3.24 -1.99 15.09
C ILE A 279 -4.54 -2.32 14.40
N ARG A 280 -4.70 -1.87 13.15
CA ARG A 280 -5.83 -2.19 12.29
C ARG A 280 -5.33 -2.87 11.03
N MET A 281 -6.03 -3.91 10.62
CA MET A 281 -5.72 -4.63 9.40
C MET A 281 -6.93 -4.76 8.49
N SER A 282 -6.69 -4.78 7.20
CA SER A 282 -7.72 -4.90 6.17
C SER A 282 -7.30 -5.84 5.06
N LEU A 283 -8.27 -6.38 4.32
CA LEU A 283 -8.06 -7.13 3.08
C LEU A 283 -8.78 -6.41 1.93
N LEU A 284 -8.05 -6.14 0.86
CA LEU A 284 -8.57 -5.43 -0.30
C LEU A 284 -9.65 -6.25 -1.02
N PRO A 285 -10.57 -5.62 -1.75
CA PRO A 285 -11.66 -6.28 -2.48
C PRO A 285 -11.17 -7.35 -3.45
N GLU A 286 -11.91 -8.45 -3.58
CA GLU A 286 -11.57 -9.56 -4.47
C GLU A 286 -11.41 -9.14 -5.93
N GLN A 287 -12.27 -8.24 -6.39
CA GLN A 287 -12.24 -7.72 -7.75
C GLN A 287 -10.96 -6.94 -8.10
N TRP A 288 -10.22 -6.43 -7.11
CA TRP A 288 -8.94 -5.77 -7.34
C TRP A 288 -7.77 -6.74 -7.35
N ARG A 289 -7.96 -7.95 -6.78
CA ARG A 289 -6.95 -9.01 -6.66
C ARG A 289 -7.32 -10.30 -7.40
N PRO A 290 -7.67 -10.22 -8.70
CA PRO A 290 -8.23 -11.37 -9.42
C PRO A 290 -7.21 -12.49 -9.62
N THR A 291 -5.94 -12.17 -9.87
CA THR A 291 -4.89 -13.12 -10.20
C THR A 291 -3.54 -12.70 -9.61
N MET A 292 -2.60 -13.64 -9.56
CA MET A 292 -1.20 -13.34 -9.25
C MET A 292 -0.65 -12.35 -10.29
N GLY A 293 0.10 -11.35 -9.82
CA GLY A 293 0.65 -10.29 -10.68
C GLY A 293 -0.31 -9.12 -10.98
N ALA A 294 -1.59 -9.20 -10.60
CA ALA A 294 -2.58 -8.12 -10.80
C ALA A 294 -2.17 -6.79 -10.14
N GLY A 295 -1.29 -6.83 -9.13
CA GLY A 295 -0.73 -5.63 -8.49
C GLY A 295 0.09 -4.73 -9.42
N GLY A 296 0.53 -5.22 -10.57
CA GLY A 296 1.21 -4.43 -11.62
C GLY A 296 0.25 -3.81 -12.65
N SER A 297 -1.04 -4.06 -12.59
CA SER A 297 -2.05 -3.55 -13.52
C SER A 297 -2.18 -2.03 -13.46
N ALA A 298 -2.74 -1.42 -14.51
CA ALA A 298 -2.99 0.01 -14.56
C ALA A 298 -3.93 0.46 -13.42
N ASP A 299 -4.96 -0.32 -13.13
CA ASP A 299 -5.90 -0.04 -12.04
C ASP A 299 -5.26 -0.15 -10.65
N ALA A 300 -4.41 -1.15 -10.43
CA ALA A 300 -3.67 -1.29 -9.19
C ALA A 300 -2.70 -0.10 -8.98
N LYS A 301 -2.02 0.34 -10.06
CA LYS A 301 -1.13 1.51 -10.01
C LYS A 301 -1.88 2.80 -9.74
N LYS A 302 -3.05 3.03 -10.35
CA LYS A 302 -3.90 4.19 -10.05
C LYS A 302 -4.28 4.24 -8.57
N ARG A 303 -4.65 3.09 -7.99
CA ARG A 303 -5.01 2.95 -6.57
C ARG A 303 -3.80 2.85 -5.63
N LYS A 304 -2.56 2.93 -6.13
CA LYS A 304 -1.31 2.76 -5.38
C LYS A 304 -1.14 1.39 -4.72
N ILE A 305 -1.85 0.38 -5.20
CA ILE A 305 -1.75 -1.00 -4.70
C ILE A 305 -0.38 -1.60 -5.04
N ASP A 306 0.22 -1.17 -6.16
CA ASP A 306 1.58 -1.56 -6.56
C ASP A 306 2.65 -1.20 -5.50
N ARG A 307 2.37 -0.25 -4.64
CA ARG A 307 3.23 0.22 -3.53
C ARG A 307 2.68 -0.09 -2.15
N ASN A 308 1.57 -0.82 -2.06
CA ASN A 308 0.94 -1.16 -0.79
C ASN A 308 1.63 -2.36 -0.13
N GLU A 309 2.92 -2.24 0.15
CA GLU A 309 3.75 -3.27 0.76
C GLU A 309 4.25 -2.85 2.15
N GLY A 310 3.65 -1.80 2.71
CA GLY A 310 4.11 -1.18 3.93
C GLY A 310 3.11 -1.22 5.08
N VAL A 311 3.64 -0.83 6.22
CA VAL A 311 2.87 -0.52 7.41
C VAL A 311 2.76 0.99 7.50
N SER A 312 1.56 1.49 7.71
CA SER A 312 1.29 2.89 8.01
C SER A 312 1.39 3.12 9.53
N ILE A 313 2.24 4.03 9.98
CA ILE A 313 2.38 4.37 11.40
C ILE A 313 1.89 5.80 11.62
N LEU A 314 0.88 5.94 12.48
CA LEU A 314 0.26 7.21 12.84
C LEU A 314 0.62 7.60 14.27
N ARG A 315 1.04 8.85 14.45
CA ARG A 315 1.19 9.51 15.73
C ARG A 315 0.13 10.61 15.88
N ALA A 316 -0.73 10.51 16.84
CA ALA A 316 -1.86 11.46 17.02
C ALA A 316 -2.63 11.71 15.73
N ASP A 317 -2.98 10.63 14.99
CA ASP A 317 -3.73 10.62 13.72
C ASP A 317 -2.98 11.16 12.48
N ARG A 318 -1.74 11.65 12.64
CA ARG A 318 -0.86 12.05 11.54
C ARG A 318 0.07 10.90 11.16
N GLU A 319 0.14 10.54 9.88
CA GLU A 319 1.08 9.52 9.44
C GLU A 319 2.52 10.03 9.54
N VAL A 320 3.34 9.34 10.33
CA VAL A 320 4.76 9.66 10.55
C VAL A 320 5.70 8.74 9.79
N PHE A 321 5.18 7.59 9.35
CA PHE A 321 5.93 6.62 8.56
C PHE A 321 4.98 5.77 7.72
N TYR A 322 5.39 5.51 6.48
CA TYR A 322 4.80 4.50 5.62
C TYR A 322 5.92 3.74 4.93
N GLY A 323 5.93 2.43 5.08
CA GLY A 323 6.93 1.60 4.45
C GLY A 323 7.13 0.26 5.13
N HIS A 324 8.15 -0.43 4.71
CA HIS A 324 8.51 -1.73 5.24
C HIS A 324 9.15 -1.58 6.62
N VAL A 325 8.56 -2.21 7.63
CA VAL A 325 9.15 -2.27 8.97
C VAL A 325 9.84 -3.62 9.11
N PRO A 326 11.18 -3.65 9.20
CA PRO A 326 11.92 -4.89 9.37
C PRO A 326 11.39 -5.70 10.55
N TYR A 327 11.27 -7.01 10.34
CA TYR A 327 10.79 -7.99 11.33
C TYR A 327 9.29 -7.91 11.70
N ILE A 328 8.53 -6.99 11.17
CA ILE A 328 7.07 -6.98 11.34
C ILE A 328 6.39 -7.74 10.21
N THR A 329 6.70 -7.41 8.96
CA THR A 329 6.00 -7.94 7.77
C THR A 329 6.82 -8.97 6.98
N GLY A 330 8.13 -9.08 7.20
CA GLY A 330 9.02 -9.98 6.48
C GLY A 330 9.81 -10.91 7.40
N LYS A 331 10.50 -11.89 6.82
CA LYS A 331 11.51 -12.69 7.51
C LYS A 331 12.74 -11.84 7.84
N LYS A 332 13.54 -12.30 8.79
CA LYS A 332 14.78 -11.62 9.20
C LYS A 332 15.66 -11.32 7.96
N GLY A 333 15.88 -10.03 7.69
CA GLY A 333 16.74 -9.56 6.60
C GLY A 333 16.08 -9.50 5.20
N GLU A 334 14.81 -9.88 5.03
CA GLU A 334 14.12 -9.76 3.76
C GLU A 334 13.44 -8.39 3.65
N ALA A 335 13.86 -7.62 2.63
CA ALA A 335 13.21 -6.37 2.24
C ALA A 335 12.02 -6.60 1.29
N LYS A 336 11.76 -7.86 0.89
CA LYS A 336 10.69 -8.22 -0.05
C LYS A 336 9.52 -8.87 0.67
N SER A 337 8.36 -8.28 0.48
CA SER A 337 7.07 -8.91 0.75
C SER A 337 6.76 -9.98 -0.30
N ASP A 338 5.96 -10.97 0.07
CA ASP A 338 5.28 -11.87 -0.88
C ASP A 338 4.36 -11.02 -1.78
N ASP A 339 4.14 -11.42 -3.05
CA ASP A 339 3.20 -10.73 -3.96
C ASP A 339 1.77 -10.61 -3.37
N LYS A 340 1.46 -11.46 -2.40
CA LYS A 340 0.21 -11.42 -1.62
C LYS A 340 0.13 -10.26 -0.63
N ASP A 341 1.27 -9.71 -0.22
CA ASP A 341 1.31 -8.72 0.88
C ASP A 341 0.80 -7.34 0.46
N ARG A 342 0.77 -7.02 -0.82
CA ARG A 342 0.16 -5.78 -1.32
C ARG A 342 -1.38 -5.76 -1.27
N TRP A 343 -2.02 -6.91 -0.99
CA TRP A 343 -3.47 -7.06 -0.98
C TRP A 343 -4.12 -6.94 0.39
N TRP A 344 -3.32 -6.67 1.42
CA TRP A 344 -3.80 -6.31 2.74
C TRP A 344 -3.13 -5.03 3.23
N GLY A 345 -3.85 -4.27 4.06
CA GLY A 345 -3.36 -3.05 4.70
C GLY A 345 -3.08 -3.26 6.18
N CYS A 346 -2.09 -2.52 6.70
CA CYS A 346 -1.80 -2.47 8.14
C CYS A 346 -1.56 -1.02 8.57
N GLU A 347 -2.31 -0.57 9.56
CA GLU A 347 -2.19 0.74 10.21
C GLU A 347 -1.88 0.53 11.69
N ILE A 348 -0.83 1.17 12.19
CA ILE A 348 -0.44 1.20 13.60
C ILE A 348 -0.58 2.63 14.09
N SER A 349 -1.40 2.87 15.10
CA SER A 349 -1.58 4.21 15.68
C SER A 349 -1.20 4.24 17.14
N PHE A 350 -0.57 5.35 17.57
CA PHE A 350 -0.17 5.56 18.95
C PHE A 350 -0.28 7.03 19.34
N PRO A 351 -0.52 7.32 20.63
CA PRO A 351 -0.56 8.67 21.17
C PRO A 351 0.86 9.20 21.49
N PRO A 352 1.04 10.53 21.62
CA PRO A 352 2.34 11.16 21.86
C PRO A 352 3.11 10.67 23.08
N GLU A 353 2.41 10.18 24.09
CA GLU A 353 2.97 9.64 25.33
C GLU A 353 3.88 8.43 25.09
N LEU A 354 3.70 7.75 23.94
CA LEU A 354 4.48 6.58 23.53
C LEU A 354 5.60 6.90 22.51
N ASP A 355 5.97 8.17 22.35
CA ASP A 355 7.05 8.59 21.43
C ASP A 355 8.37 7.84 21.63
N ASN A 356 8.68 7.46 22.86
CA ASN A 356 9.91 6.72 23.18
C ASN A 356 9.86 5.27 22.70
N ASP A 357 8.69 4.63 22.74
CA ASP A 357 8.49 3.26 22.23
C ASP A 357 8.65 3.19 20.71
N PHE A 358 8.38 4.30 20.00
CA PHE A 358 8.52 4.42 18.56
C PHE A 358 9.77 5.19 18.13
N GLN A 359 10.67 5.55 19.03
CA GLN A 359 11.91 6.27 18.75
C GLN A 359 11.69 7.47 17.81
N VAL A 360 10.60 8.23 18.04
CA VAL A 360 10.22 9.36 17.19
C VAL A 360 11.32 10.43 17.22
N ARG A 361 11.94 10.67 16.06
CA ARG A 361 12.99 11.67 15.88
C ARG A 361 12.39 13.07 15.66
N TYR A 362 13.19 14.12 15.83
CA TYR A 362 12.80 15.52 15.58
C TYR A 362 12.43 15.78 14.12
N ILE A 363 13.08 15.11 13.18
CA ILE A 363 12.64 15.01 11.81
C ILE A 363 11.67 13.82 11.79
N LYS A 364 10.37 14.00 11.77
CA LYS A 364 9.34 12.95 11.78
C LYS A 364 9.54 11.91 10.66
N ARG A 365 10.76 11.45 10.48
CA ARG A 365 11.20 10.39 9.59
C ARG A 365 11.43 9.14 10.40
N GLY A 366 10.49 8.21 10.23
CA GLY A 366 10.60 6.89 10.80
C GLY A 366 10.25 6.85 12.28
N ALA A 367 9.04 6.45 12.55
CA ALA A 367 8.71 5.84 13.81
C ALA A 367 9.20 4.39 13.72
N GLU A 368 10.29 4.08 14.38
CA GLU A 368 10.81 2.72 14.46
C GLU A 368 10.47 2.14 15.83
N PRO A 369 9.54 1.17 15.91
CA PRO A 369 9.21 0.54 17.17
C PRO A 369 10.45 -0.08 17.83
N THR A 370 10.56 0.01 19.14
CA THR A 370 11.59 -0.71 19.91
C THR A 370 11.51 -2.22 19.62
N ALA A 371 12.60 -2.95 19.88
CA ALA A 371 12.66 -4.39 19.59
C ALA A 371 11.53 -5.16 20.29
N ASP A 372 11.29 -4.86 21.57
CA ASP A 372 10.20 -5.46 22.35
C ASP A 372 8.82 -5.16 21.75
N LEU A 373 8.54 -3.91 21.38
CA LEU A 373 7.27 -3.54 20.77
C LEU A 373 7.09 -4.19 19.37
N ARG A 374 8.17 -4.31 18.58
CA ARG A 374 8.13 -5.03 17.28
C ARG A 374 7.74 -6.48 17.45
N ASP A 375 8.28 -7.17 18.48
CA ASP A 375 7.96 -8.56 18.74
C ASP A 375 6.48 -8.73 19.17
N GLN A 376 5.97 -7.82 20.00
CA GLN A 376 4.56 -7.79 20.38
C GLN A 376 3.63 -7.51 19.19
N ILE A 377 3.97 -6.53 18.35
CA ILE A 377 3.21 -6.24 17.11
C ILE A 377 3.20 -7.48 16.22
N ARG A 378 4.36 -8.10 15.99
CA ARG A 378 4.46 -9.33 15.18
C ARG A 378 3.60 -10.45 15.73
N ALA A 379 3.63 -10.69 17.02
CA ALA A 379 2.81 -11.72 17.67
C ALA A 379 1.32 -11.45 17.45
N ALA A 380 0.89 -10.19 17.57
CA ALA A 380 -0.50 -9.79 17.38
C ALA A 380 -1.02 -9.99 15.95
N ILE A 381 -0.18 -9.76 14.91
CA ILE A 381 -0.64 -9.77 13.52
C ILE A 381 -0.29 -11.02 12.73
N SER A 382 0.58 -11.92 13.24
CA SER A 382 1.13 -13.04 12.45
C SER A 382 0.05 -13.98 11.91
N GLU A 383 -0.93 -14.34 12.72
CA GLU A 383 -2.05 -15.21 12.29
C GLU A 383 -2.95 -14.51 11.27
N VAL A 384 -3.17 -13.21 11.45
CA VAL A 384 -3.99 -12.39 10.53
C VAL A 384 -3.32 -12.27 9.17
N VAL A 385 -1.99 -12.03 9.14
CA VAL A 385 -1.22 -12.00 7.89
C VAL A 385 -1.28 -13.35 7.16
N GLN A 386 -1.13 -14.46 7.87
CA GLN A 386 -1.26 -15.79 7.28
C GLN A 386 -2.67 -16.03 6.72
N THR A 387 -3.70 -15.62 7.45
CA THR A 387 -5.10 -15.71 7.01
C THR A 387 -5.33 -14.84 5.77
N ALA A 388 -4.86 -13.59 5.76
CA ALA A 388 -4.95 -12.72 4.60
C ALA A 388 -4.27 -13.33 3.36
N ARG A 389 -3.04 -13.83 3.50
CA ARG A 389 -2.30 -14.52 2.42
C ARG A 389 -3.06 -15.75 1.91
N LYS A 390 -3.69 -16.52 2.81
CA LYS A 390 -4.50 -17.68 2.44
C LYS A 390 -5.73 -17.24 1.64
N MET A 391 -6.47 -16.25 2.10
CA MET A 391 -7.63 -15.70 1.38
C MET A 391 -7.28 -15.16 0.01
N VAL A 392 -6.14 -14.47 -0.13
CA VAL A 392 -5.63 -14.01 -1.44
C VAL A 392 -5.35 -15.20 -2.36
N GLN A 393 -4.64 -16.22 -1.85
CA GLN A 393 -4.33 -17.43 -2.62
C GLN A 393 -5.59 -18.18 -3.04
N GLU A 394 -6.58 -18.28 -2.18
CA GLU A 394 -7.86 -18.93 -2.47
C GLU A 394 -8.59 -18.20 -3.61
N THR A 395 -8.66 -16.85 -3.59
CA THR A 395 -9.23 -16.07 -4.69
C THR A 395 -8.50 -16.35 -6.01
N TRP A 396 -7.18 -16.32 -6.02
CA TRP A 396 -6.40 -16.62 -7.24
C TRP A 396 -6.65 -18.02 -7.77
N ASN A 397 -6.77 -18.99 -6.87
CA ASN A 397 -7.03 -20.38 -7.25
C ASN A 397 -8.43 -20.55 -7.85
N VAL A 398 -9.45 -19.91 -7.26
CA VAL A 398 -10.83 -19.97 -7.78
C VAL A 398 -10.89 -19.32 -9.16
N ASN A 399 -10.38 -18.10 -9.32
CA ASN A 399 -10.41 -17.39 -10.58
C ASN A 399 -9.65 -18.13 -11.68
N LYS A 400 -8.48 -18.69 -11.36
CA LYS A 400 -7.71 -19.50 -12.29
C LYS A 400 -8.46 -20.78 -12.72
N SER A 401 -9.18 -21.41 -11.77
CA SER A 401 -10.03 -22.55 -12.07
C SER A 401 -11.17 -22.17 -13.02
N GLU A 402 -11.81 -21.01 -12.79
CA GLU A 402 -12.88 -20.51 -13.67
C GLU A 402 -12.37 -20.10 -15.06
N GLU A 403 -11.22 -19.44 -15.15
CA GLU A 403 -10.57 -19.14 -16.43
C GLU A 403 -10.24 -20.43 -17.19
N SER A 404 -9.72 -21.44 -16.48
CA SER A 404 -9.43 -22.74 -17.08
C SER A 404 -10.69 -23.47 -17.55
N LYS A 405 -11.82 -23.32 -16.85
CA LYS A 405 -13.13 -23.82 -17.30
C LYS A 405 -13.62 -23.09 -18.55
N LYS A 406 -13.45 -21.78 -18.61
CA LYS A 406 -13.84 -20.96 -19.77
C LYS A 406 -12.95 -21.23 -20.99
N ALA A 407 -11.64 -21.39 -20.76
CA ALA A 407 -10.65 -21.69 -21.80
C ALA A 407 -10.63 -23.17 -22.21
N GLY A 408 -10.97 -24.08 -21.29
CA GLY A 408 -10.98 -25.51 -21.50
C GLY A 408 -12.38 -26.03 -21.81
N ASN A 409 -12.82 -25.96 -23.06
CA ASN A 409 -14.02 -26.68 -23.46
C ASN A 409 -13.71 -28.19 -23.52
N PHE A 410 -13.94 -28.90 -22.39
CA PHE A 410 -13.74 -30.35 -22.27
C PHE A 410 -14.93 -31.15 -22.84
N GLY A 411 -15.99 -30.47 -23.31
CA GLY A 411 -17.26 -31.05 -23.65
C GLY A 411 -17.18 -32.15 -24.73
N GLU A 412 -16.33 -31.98 -25.75
CA GLU A 412 -16.16 -32.98 -26.80
C GLU A 412 -15.58 -34.31 -26.28
N ALA A 413 -14.55 -34.23 -25.41
CA ALA A 413 -13.98 -35.44 -24.83
C ALA A 413 -14.93 -36.08 -23.79
N GLU A 414 -15.67 -35.28 -23.03
CA GLU A 414 -16.70 -35.75 -22.09
C GLU A 414 -17.85 -36.46 -22.83
N GLU A 415 -18.31 -35.90 -23.94
CA GLU A 415 -19.37 -36.48 -24.77
C GLU A 415 -18.90 -37.76 -25.47
N ALA A 416 -17.68 -37.75 -26.03
CA ALA A 416 -17.08 -38.94 -26.65
C ALA A 416 -16.97 -40.08 -25.66
N MET A 417 -16.52 -39.78 -24.41
CA MET A 417 -16.40 -40.78 -23.36
C MET A 417 -17.79 -41.28 -22.86
N ALA A 418 -18.78 -40.39 -22.79
CA ALA A 418 -20.15 -40.77 -22.43
C ALA A 418 -20.75 -41.75 -23.46
N LYS A 419 -20.54 -41.51 -24.78
CA LYS A 419 -20.92 -42.45 -25.84
C LYS A 419 -20.16 -43.75 -25.73
N ALA A 420 -18.85 -43.73 -25.52
CA ALA A 420 -18.05 -44.94 -25.33
C ALA A 420 -18.46 -45.70 -24.07
N GLY A 421 -18.84 -45.01 -23.00
CA GLY A 421 -19.28 -45.60 -21.75
C GLY A 421 -20.49 -46.56 -21.86
N SER A 422 -21.33 -46.36 -22.86
CA SER A 422 -22.46 -47.28 -23.16
C SER A 422 -22.02 -48.63 -23.72
N ILE A 423 -20.82 -48.68 -24.32
CA ILE A 423 -20.27 -49.88 -24.97
C ILE A 423 -19.23 -50.59 -24.04
N LEU A 424 -18.60 -49.83 -23.18
CA LEU A 424 -17.57 -50.30 -22.28
C LEU A 424 -18.17 -51.10 -21.07
N PRO A 425 -17.41 -52.04 -20.48
CA PRO A 425 -17.86 -52.76 -19.28
C PRO A 425 -18.28 -51.78 -18.19
N GLN A 426 -19.29 -52.13 -17.40
CA GLN A 426 -19.77 -51.28 -16.30
C GLN A 426 -18.70 -51.11 -15.23
N SER A 427 -18.57 -49.88 -14.72
CA SER A 427 -17.66 -49.58 -13.59
C SER A 427 -18.08 -50.35 -12.37
N LYS A 428 -17.11 -50.88 -11.63
CA LYS A 428 -17.35 -51.55 -10.35
C LYS A 428 -17.28 -50.55 -9.21
N LYS A 429 -16.28 -49.66 -9.20
CA LYS A 429 -16.20 -48.56 -8.24
C LYS A 429 -17.42 -47.65 -8.33
N GLY A 430 -17.91 -47.22 -7.18
CA GLY A 430 -19.07 -46.33 -7.06
C GLY A 430 -20.39 -47.04 -6.88
N LYS A 431 -20.53 -48.32 -7.33
CA LYS A 431 -21.77 -49.10 -7.14
C LYS A 431 -22.03 -49.50 -5.68
N GLU A 432 -20.97 -49.59 -4.87
CA GLU A 432 -21.05 -49.95 -3.45
C GLU A 432 -21.37 -48.76 -2.56
N LEU A 433 -21.39 -47.52 -3.12
CA LEU A 433 -21.71 -46.33 -2.34
C LEU A 433 -23.19 -46.35 -1.93
N THR A 434 -23.41 -46.08 -0.65
CA THR A 434 -24.77 -45.71 -0.21
C THR A 434 -25.16 -44.35 -0.75
N ALA A 435 -26.44 -44.08 -0.89
CA ALA A 435 -26.94 -42.78 -1.35
C ALA A 435 -26.42 -41.62 -0.48
N ALA A 436 -26.19 -41.84 0.82
CA ALA A 436 -25.65 -40.85 1.73
C ALA A 436 -24.15 -40.58 1.50
N GLU A 437 -23.35 -41.61 1.16
CA GLU A 437 -21.94 -41.46 0.82
C GLU A 437 -21.74 -40.78 -0.54
N ASP A 438 -22.59 -41.10 -1.52
CA ASP A 438 -22.62 -40.43 -2.83
C ASP A 438 -22.95 -38.96 -2.66
N GLU A 439 -23.99 -38.63 -1.91
CA GLU A 439 -24.34 -37.24 -1.62
C GLU A 439 -23.21 -36.48 -0.93
N LYS A 440 -22.54 -37.08 0.03
CA LYS A 440 -21.39 -36.48 0.73
C LYS A 440 -20.22 -36.23 -0.23
N LYS A 441 -19.94 -37.14 -1.18
CA LYS A 441 -18.90 -36.94 -2.20
C LYS A 441 -19.28 -35.84 -3.17
N VAL A 442 -20.53 -35.78 -3.64
CA VAL A 442 -21.05 -34.72 -4.51
C VAL A 442 -21.01 -33.36 -3.79
N ASP A 443 -21.36 -33.35 -2.52
CA ASP A 443 -21.31 -32.14 -1.66
C ASP A 443 -19.89 -31.59 -1.52
N ALA A 444 -18.92 -32.47 -1.28
CA ALA A 444 -17.51 -32.14 -1.19
C ALA A 444 -16.94 -31.62 -2.52
N LEU A 445 -17.37 -32.22 -3.65
CA LEU A 445 -16.97 -31.78 -5.00
C LEU A 445 -17.55 -30.41 -5.33
N ALA A 446 -18.83 -30.18 -5.04
CA ALA A 446 -19.46 -28.88 -5.24
C ALA A 446 -18.81 -27.80 -4.39
N ALA A 447 -18.50 -28.09 -3.13
CA ALA A 447 -17.81 -27.17 -2.24
C ALA A 447 -16.37 -26.85 -2.72
N ALA A 448 -15.64 -27.87 -3.20
CA ALA A 448 -14.29 -27.67 -3.76
C ALA A 448 -14.31 -26.84 -5.06
N ALA A 449 -15.31 -27.03 -5.89
CA ALA A 449 -15.48 -26.27 -7.13
C ALA A 449 -15.91 -24.81 -6.90
N LEU A 450 -16.66 -24.54 -5.84
CA LEU A 450 -17.16 -23.20 -5.49
C LEU A 450 -16.15 -22.39 -4.66
N GLY A 451 -15.16 -23.00 -4.04
CA GLY A 451 -14.12 -22.32 -3.27
C GLY A 451 -14.68 -21.40 -2.17
N SER A 452 -14.53 -20.10 -2.33
CA SER A 452 -15.05 -19.09 -1.37
C SER A 452 -16.58 -19.04 -1.28
N GLU A 453 -17.29 -19.38 -2.36
CA GLU A 453 -18.76 -19.39 -2.42
C GLU A 453 -19.41 -20.68 -1.91
N LYS A 454 -18.63 -21.61 -1.32
CA LYS A 454 -19.11 -22.90 -0.81
C LYS A 454 -20.27 -22.83 0.19
N ASN A 455 -20.48 -21.68 0.82
CA ASN A 455 -21.55 -21.42 1.78
C ASN A 455 -22.85 -20.89 1.13
N ASP A 456 -22.83 -20.55 -0.17
CA ASP A 456 -24.02 -20.18 -0.92
C ASP A 456 -24.82 -21.43 -1.28
N ILE A 457 -25.92 -21.63 -0.58
CA ILE A 457 -26.78 -22.83 -0.70
C ILE A 457 -27.34 -22.97 -2.12
N GLN A 458 -27.74 -21.88 -2.77
CA GLN A 458 -28.31 -21.92 -4.12
C GLN A 458 -27.28 -22.31 -5.15
N LYS A 459 -26.10 -21.69 -5.11
CA LYS A 459 -24.98 -22.02 -6.01
C LYS A 459 -24.51 -23.45 -5.80
N LYS A 460 -24.48 -23.90 -4.56
CA LYS A 460 -24.08 -25.27 -4.21
C LYS A 460 -25.04 -26.31 -4.78
N GLU A 461 -26.36 -26.10 -4.66
CA GLU A 461 -27.36 -27.00 -5.24
C GLU A 461 -27.33 -27.00 -6.78
N GLN A 462 -27.14 -25.82 -7.40
CA GLN A 462 -26.93 -25.74 -8.84
C GLN A 462 -25.72 -26.54 -9.30
N LYS A 463 -24.59 -26.42 -8.59
CA LYS A 463 -23.35 -27.15 -8.90
C LYS A 463 -23.50 -28.66 -8.71
N LYS A 464 -24.21 -29.09 -7.69
CA LYS A 464 -24.55 -30.52 -7.49
C LYS A 464 -25.39 -31.06 -8.66
N ALA A 465 -26.39 -30.32 -9.11
CA ALA A 465 -27.22 -30.71 -10.26
C ALA A 465 -26.38 -30.80 -11.56
N GLU A 466 -25.45 -29.87 -11.76
CA GLU A 466 -24.52 -29.88 -12.88
C GLU A 466 -23.61 -31.14 -12.86
N ILE A 467 -23.01 -31.44 -11.69
CA ILE A 467 -22.17 -32.62 -11.51
C ILE A 467 -22.94 -33.91 -11.81
N ARG A 468 -24.20 -33.99 -11.39
CA ARG A 468 -25.03 -35.19 -11.61
C ARG A 468 -25.52 -35.36 -13.04
N LYS A 469 -25.57 -34.30 -13.83
CA LYS A 469 -26.07 -34.31 -15.21
C LYS A 469 -25.16 -35.03 -16.18
N LYS A 470 -23.83 -35.07 -15.92
CA LYS A 470 -22.83 -35.63 -16.84
C LYS A 470 -22.28 -36.95 -16.31
N HIS A 471 -22.32 -38.02 -17.10
CA HIS A 471 -21.73 -39.32 -16.70
C HIS A 471 -20.20 -39.28 -16.59
N TYR A 472 -19.54 -38.44 -17.38
CA TYR A 472 -18.10 -38.18 -17.33
C TYR A 472 -17.89 -36.68 -17.34
N SER A 473 -17.09 -36.19 -16.42
CA SER A 473 -16.73 -34.75 -16.37
C SER A 473 -15.30 -34.53 -15.93
N ILE A 474 -14.73 -33.41 -16.38
CA ILE A 474 -13.43 -32.93 -15.95
C ILE A 474 -13.65 -31.67 -15.12
N GLU A 475 -13.19 -31.68 -13.88
CA GLU A 475 -13.23 -30.53 -12.98
C GLU A 475 -11.80 -30.03 -12.76
N PRO A 476 -11.45 -28.85 -13.30
CA PRO A 476 -10.18 -28.20 -12.97
C PRO A 476 -10.12 -27.89 -11.49
N VAL A 477 -9.08 -28.34 -10.82
CA VAL A 477 -8.89 -28.14 -9.39
C VAL A 477 -7.46 -27.73 -9.09
N ASN A 478 -7.26 -27.18 -7.93
CA ASN A 478 -5.94 -26.78 -7.46
C ASN A 478 -5.48 -27.72 -6.36
N TYR A 479 -4.49 -28.54 -6.68
CA TYR A 479 -3.84 -29.40 -5.69
C TYR A 479 -2.47 -28.85 -5.30
N PRO A 480 -2.14 -28.89 -4.01
CA PRO A 480 -0.80 -28.52 -3.54
C PRO A 480 0.26 -29.60 -3.84
N LYS A 481 -0.18 -30.81 -4.25
CA LYS A 481 0.70 -31.95 -4.55
C LYS A 481 1.04 -32.00 -6.05
N MET A 482 2.14 -32.65 -6.38
CA MET A 482 2.58 -32.92 -7.76
C MET A 482 1.77 -34.06 -8.43
N VAL A 483 0.47 -34.07 -8.20
CA VAL A 483 -0.47 -35.00 -8.83
C VAL A 483 -1.06 -34.31 -10.04
N LEU A 484 -1.01 -34.91 -11.22
CA LEU A 484 -1.60 -34.34 -12.45
C LEU A 484 -3.13 -34.34 -12.37
N PHE A 485 -3.72 -35.43 -11.95
CA PHE A 485 -5.15 -35.58 -11.80
C PHE A 485 -5.52 -36.56 -10.69
N ASP A 486 -6.76 -36.48 -10.24
CA ASP A 486 -7.37 -37.43 -9.31
C ASP A 486 -8.73 -37.88 -9.87
N THR A 487 -9.21 -39.03 -9.45
CA THR A 487 -10.46 -39.61 -9.93
C THR A 487 -11.47 -39.75 -8.81
N VAL A 488 -12.71 -39.36 -9.07
CA VAL A 488 -13.83 -39.56 -8.15
C VAL A 488 -14.89 -40.40 -8.85
N HIS A 489 -15.17 -41.57 -8.29
CA HIS A 489 -16.22 -42.44 -8.79
C HIS A 489 -17.46 -42.28 -7.90
N LEU A 490 -18.57 -41.89 -8.51
CA LEU A 490 -19.90 -41.77 -7.93
C LEU A 490 -20.78 -42.91 -8.41
N LEU A 491 -22.02 -43.02 -7.92
CA LEU A 491 -22.94 -44.10 -8.31
C LEU A 491 -23.09 -44.25 -9.84
N ASN A 492 -23.21 -43.10 -10.55
CA ASN A 492 -23.41 -43.10 -12.00
C ASN A 492 -22.40 -42.28 -12.76
N ASN A 493 -21.48 -41.60 -12.07
CA ASN A 493 -20.62 -40.57 -12.69
C ASN A 493 -19.16 -40.81 -12.34
N THR A 494 -18.28 -40.58 -13.29
CA THR A 494 -16.83 -40.57 -13.09
C THR A 494 -16.30 -39.14 -13.36
N ILE A 495 -15.64 -38.57 -12.37
CA ILE A 495 -15.13 -37.19 -12.42
C ILE A 495 -13.61 -37.23 -12.36
N ILE A 496 -12.95 -36.56 -13.26
CA ILE A 496 -11.51 -36.32 -13.24
C ILE A 496 -11.27 -34.93 -12.68
N LYS A 497 -10.60 -34.87 -11.54
CA LYS A 497 -10.10 -33.61 -10.96
C LYS A 497 -8.73 -33.32 -11.55
N LEU A 498 -8.66 -32.40 -12.49
CA LEU A 498 -7.42 -32.06 -13.20
C LEU A 498 -6.68 -30.93 -12.48
N ASN A 499 -5.44 -31.15 -12.08
CA ASN A 499 -4.64 -30.18 -11.35
C ASN A 499 -4.10 -29.08 -12.25
N VAL A 500 -4.69 -27.90 -12.16
CA VAL A 500 -4.27 -26.72 -12.95
C VAL A 500 -2.89 -26.17 -12.58
N ASN A 501 -2.31 -26.60 -11.47
CA ASN A 501 -0.96 -26.19 -11.05
C ASN A 501 0.15 -27.13 -11.53
N HIS A 502 -0.21 -28.31 -12.03
CA HIS A 502 0.78 -29.27 -12.50
C HIS A 502 1.50 -28.73 -13.75
N PRO A 503 2.84 -28.90 -13.89
CA PRO A 503 3.60 -28.42 -15.06
C PRO A 503 3.02 -28.91 -16.41
N PHE A 504 2.57 -30.15 -16.51
CA PHE A 504 1.93 -30.66 -17.71
C PHE A 504 0.67 -29.89 -18.10
N TYR A 505 -0.18 -29.55 -17.12
CA TYR A 505 -1.35 -28.71 -17.41
C TYR A 505 -0.93 -27.35 -17.93
N LYS A 506 0.01 -26.68 -17.27
CA LYS A 506 0.43 -25.31 -17.62
C LYS A 506 1.16 -25.24 -18.96
N ASN A 507 2.07 -26.17 -19.21
CA ASN A 507 2.98 -26.10 -20.35
C ASN A 507 2.43 -26.81 -21.59
N VAL A 508 1.53 -27.79 -21.40
CA VAL A 508 1.01 -28.61 -22.49
C VAL A 508 -0.49 -28.42 -22.71
N LEU A 509 -1.33 -28.67 -21.69
CA LEU A 509 -2.79 -28.64 -21.87
C LEU A 509 -3.35 -27.21 -21.99
N GLN A 510 -2.94 -26.31 -21.13
CA GLN A 510 -3.44 -24.93 -21.12
C GLN A 510 -3.18 -24.19 -22.44
N PRO A 511 -2.00 -24.28 -23.06
CA PRO A 511 -1.77 -23.72 -24.38
C PRO A 511 -2.68 -24.27 -25.47
N LEU A 512 -3.11 -25.52 -25.36
CA LEU A 512 -4.03 -26.17 -26.32
C LEU A 512 -5.49 -25.72 -26.15
N CYS A 513 -5.83 -25.01 -25.07
CA CYS A 513 -7.19 -24.57 -24.78
C CYS A 513 -7.55 -23.19 -25.34
N GLY A 514 -6.59 -22.43 -25.89
CA GLY A 514 -6.81 -21.09 -26.46
C GLY A 514 -7.21 -21.16 -27.96
N ASP A 515 -8.05 -20.23 -28.38
CA ASP A 515 -8.39 -20.07 -29.81
C ASP A 515 -7.28 -19.28 -30.53
N LEU A 516 -6.87 -19.75 -31.68
CA LEU A 516 -6.00 -19.05 -32.63
C LEU A 516 -6.83 -18.55 -33.81
N SER A 517 -6.32 -17.52 -34.47
CA SER A 517 -6.96 -16.92 -35.67
C SER A 517 -7.01 -17.84 -36.88
N GLU A 518 -6.27 -18.96 -36.90
CA GLU A 518 -6.21 -19.91 -38.02
C GLU A 518 -7.06 -21.15 -37.73
N PRO A 519 -8.16 -21.40 -38.47
CA PRO A 519 -9.11 -22.48 -38.16
C PRO A 519 -8.51 -23.89 -38.23
N GLU A 520 -7.62 -24.17 -39.19
CA GLU A 520 -7.00 -25.48 -39.34
C GLU A 520 -6.07 -25.84 -38.19
N VAL A 521 -5.24 -24.88 -37.76
CA VAL A 521 -4.34 -25.04 -36.62
C VAL A 521 -5.14 -25.23 -35.34
N ASN A 522 -6.26 -24.53 -35.19
CA ASN A 522 -7.19 -24.72 -34.09
C ASN A 522 -7.76 -26.14 -34.03
N GLN A 523 -8.15 -26.71 -35.16
CA GLN A 523 -8.70 -28.06 -35.19
C GLN A 523 -7.67 -29.11 -34.79
N GLU A 524 -6.43 -29.01 -35.25
CA GLU A 524 -5.35 -29.91 -34.82
C GLU A 524 -5.07 -29.83 -33.32
N ARG A 525 -5.00 -28.64 -32.77
CA ARG A 525 -4.83 -28.41 -31.34
C ARG A 525 -5.98 -29.00 -30.53
N GLN A 526 -7.23 -28.81 -30.97
CA GLN A 526 -8.40 -29.42 -30.31
C GLN A 526 -8.33 -30.95 -30.36
N ASN A 527 -7.91 -31.54 -31.47
CA ASN A 527 -7.72 -32.97 -31.60
C ASN A 527 -6.66 -33.51 -30.62
N ILE A 528 -5.51 -32.83 -30.51
CA ILE A 528 -4.46 -33.20 -29.54
C ILE A 528 -4.97 -33.07 -28.10
N LYS A 529 -5.62 -31.97 -27.77
CA LYS A 529 -6.24 -31.78 -26.47
C LYS A 529 -7.21 -32.91 -26.13
N ASN A 530 -8.15 -33.18 -27.04
CA ASN A 530 -9.15 -34.22 -26.82
C ASN A 530 -8.52 -35.60 -26.67
N ALA A 531 -7.46 -35.93 -27.44
CA ALA A 531 -6.73 -37.17 -27.31
C ALA A 531 -6.11 -37.34 -25.92
N ILE A 532 -5.48 -36.28 -25.37
CA ILE A 532 -4.91 -36.28 -24.01
C ILE A 532 -6.02 -36.50 -22.98
N LEU A 533 -7.15 -35.79 -23.11
CA LEU A 533 -8.26 -35.92 -22.17
C LEU A 533 -8.89 -37.32 -22.23
N LEU A 534 -9.02 -37.91 -23.41
CA LEU A 534 -9.49 -39.28 -23.57
C LEU A 534 -8.56 -40.30 -22.95
N LEU A 535 -7.23 -40.08 -22.99
CA LEU A 535 -6.27 -40.92 -22.27
C LEU A 535 -6.52 -40.90 -20.74
N LEU A 536 -6.78 -39.71 -20.18
CA LEU A 536 -7.12 -39.57 -18.76
C LEU A 536 -8.44 -40.30 -18.41
N PHE A 537 -9.45 -40.16 -19.26
CA PHE A 537 -10.73 -40.88 -19.10
C PHE A 537 -10.57 -42.39 -19.21
N ALA A 538 -9.77 -42.85 -20.18
CA ALA A 538 -9.49 -44.28 -20.33
C ALA A 538 -8.80 -44.85 -19.06
N TYR A 539 -7.84 -44.09 -18.51
CA TYR A 539 -7.23 -44.47 -17.23
C TYR A 539 -8.26 -44.50 -16.11
N ALA A 540 -9.07 -43.46 -15.92
CA ALA A 540 -10.10 -43.43 -14.89
C ALA A 540 -11.11 -44.58 -15.04
N LYS A 541 -11.45 -44.92 -16.28
CA LYS A 541 -12.32 -46.07 -16.59
C LYS A 541 -11.65 -47.38 -16.21
N ALA A 542 -10.39 -47.58 -16.57
CA ALA A 542 -9.64 -48.79 -16.18
C ALA A 542 -9.55 -48.92 -14.65
N GLU A 543 -9.22 -47.84 -13.96
CA GLU A 543 -9.19 -47.79 -12.50
C GLU A 543 -10.54 -48.18 -11.88
N SER A 544 -11.64 -47.75 -12.47
CA SER A 544 -12.99 -48.02 -11.99
C SER A 544 -13.39 -49.51 -12.03
N MET A 545 -12.61 -50.36 -12.70
CA MET A 545 -12.83 -51.80 -12.79
C MET A 545 -12.26 -52.58 -11.57
N PHE A 546 -11.44 -51.91 -10.75
CA PHE A 546 -10.78 -52.54 -9.58
C PHE A 546 -11.41 -52.04 -8.28
N GLU A 547 -11.87 -52.95 -7.46
CA GLU A 547 -12.39 -52.72 -6.12
C GLU A 547 -11.24 -52.76 -5.10
N ASN A 548 -11.34 -52.00 -4.00
CA ASN A 548 -10.45 -52.08 -2.82
C ASN A 548 -8.97 -51.80 -3.07
N HIS A 549 -8.61 -51.02 -4.09
CA HIS A 549 -7.22 -50.66 -4.42
C HIS A 549 -6.98 -49.15 -4.41
N GLU A 550 -7.76 -48.35 -3.69
CA GLU A 550 -7.69 -46.87 -3.72
C GLU A 550 -6.29 -46.34 -3.37
N ALA A 551 -5.69 -46.83 -2.28
CA ALA A 551 -4.36 -46.40 -1.87
C ALA A 551 -3.25 -46.71 -2.90
N VAL A 552 -3.39 -47.82 -3.65
CA VAL A 552 -2.45 -48.19 -4.71
C VAL A 552 -2.57 -47.21 -5.89
N PHE A 553 -3.78 -46.87 -6.30
CA PHE A 553 -4.01 -45.94 -7.41
C PHE A 553 -3.67 -44.50 -7.02
N ASP A 554 -3.93 -44.09 -5.78
CA ASP A 554 -3.51 -42.78 -5.28
C ASP A 554 -1.99 -42.62 -5.31
N ASN A 555 -1.27 -43.64 -4.86
CA ASN A 555 0.18 -43.66 -4.92
C ASN A 555 0.70 -43.64 -6.36
N LEU A 556 0.10 -44.47 -7.23
CA LEU A 556 0.46 -44.49 -8.66
C LEU A 556 0.27 -43.13 -9.34
N ARG A 557 -0.87 -42.45 -9.14
CA ARG A 557 -1.12 -41.12 -9.68
C ARG A 557 -0.13 -40.08 -9.15
N SER A 558 0.23 -40.18 -7.86
CA SER A 558 1.21 -39.29 -7.23
C SER A 558 2.60 -39.47 -7.84
N GLN A 559 3.06 -40.73 -7.96
CA GLN A 559 4.37 -41.03 -8.56
C GLN A 559 4.42 -40.69 -10.03
N TRP A 560 3.36 -40.98 -10.79
CA TRP A 560 3.26 -40.65 -12.22
C TRP A 560 3.28 -39.14 -12.46
N GLY A 561 2.52 -38.38 -11.68
CA GLY A 561 2.52 -36.92 -11.75
C GLY A 561 3.90 -36.35 -11.46
N SER A 562 4.57 -36.83 -10.41
CA SER A 562 5.93 -36.38 -10.07
C SER A 562 6.95 -36.72 -11.16
N ALA A 563 6.91 -37.93 -11.70
CA ALA A 563 7.79 -38.36 -12.79
C ALA A 563 7.58 -37.51 -14.06
N LEU A 564 6.31 -37.25 -14.42
CA LEU A 564 5.97 -36.43 -15.58
C LEU A 564 6.43 -34.98 -15.42
N ALA A 565 6.28 -34.41 -14.23
CA ALA A 565 6.76 -33.05 -13.94
C ALA A 565 8.28 -32.95 -14.06
N THR A 566 9.00 -33.96 -13.55
CA THR A 566 10.46 -34.03 -13.65
C THR A 566 10.93 -34.17 -15.11
N ALA A 567 10.30 -35.07 -15.86
CA ALA A 567 10.64 -35.27 -17.27
C ALA A 567 10.38 -34.03 -18.12
N LEU A 568 9.29 -33.31 -17.88
CA LEU A 568 9.01 -32.04 -18.56
C LEU A 568 10.06 -30.97 -18.22
N SER A 569 10.48 -30.89 -16.97
CA SER A 569 11.51 -29.91 -16.55
C SER A 569 12.85 -30.18 -17.23
N GLU A 570 13.24 -31.43 -17.42
CA GLU A 570 14.47 -31.78 -18.16
C GLU A 570 14.32 -31.54 -19.67
N TYR A 571 13.17 -31.90 -20.24
CA TYR A 571 12.88 -31.63 -21.65
C TYR A 571 12.92 -30.14 -21.99
N ASP A 572 12.32 -29.29 -21.13
CA ASP A 572 12.33 -27.84 -21.31
C ASP A 572 13.76 -27.26 -21.23
N ARG A 573 14.63 -27.84 -20.41
CA ARG A 573 16.06 -27.46 -20.34
C ARG A 573 16.82 -27.79 -21.63
N GLU A 574 16.60 -28.97 -22.18
CA GLU A 574 17.30 -29.40 -23.40
C GLU A 574 16.84 -28.63 -24.64
N VAL A 575 15.57 -28.26 -24.73
CA VAL A 575 15.01 -27.53 -25.88
C VAL A 575 15.40 -26.04 -25.88
N HIS A 576 15.67 -25.47 -24.71
CA HIS A 576 16.00 -24.04 -24.55
C HIS A 576 17.49 -23.77 -24.21
N SER A 577 18.35 -24.82 -24.18
CA SER A 577 19.81 -24.74 -24.13
C SER A 577 20.38 -24.73 -25.56
#